data_2c1f65352f79c50ba3c61c07fc8e2f41
#
_entry.id   2c1f65352f79c50ba3c61c07fc8e2f41
#
_cell.length_a   1.000
_cell.length_b   1.000
_cell.length_c   1.000
_cell.angle_alpha   90.00
_cell.angle_beta   90.00
_cell.angle_gamma   90.00
#
_symmetry.space_group_name_H-M   'P 1'
#
loop_
_entity.id
_entity.type
_entity.pdbx_description
1 polymer ?
#
loop_
_entity_poly.entity_id
_entity_poly.type
_entity_poly.pdbx_seq_one_letter_code
_entity_poly.pdbx_strand_id
1 'polypeptide(L)' 'VGEESVETILAAKDAASSGDCSDLIYETADLWFHSLVMLAALGQHPQAVLDELDRRFGLSGHDEKAARSDAN' A
#
# COMPACT_ATOMS: atom_id res chain seq x y z
N VAL A 1 -7.96 7.59 9.66
CA VAL A 1 -6.85 7.52 8.70
C VAL A 1 -5.63 8.26 9.23
N GLY A 2 -5.81 9.43 9.83
CA GLY A 2 -4.68 10.15 10.41
C GLY A 2 -4.03 9.39 11.55
N GLU A 3 -4.85 8.76 12.39
CA GLU A 3 -4.37 7.96 13.52
C GLU A 3 -3.61 6.73 13.06
N GLU A 4 -4.15 5.99 12.10
CA GLU A 4 -3.52 4.79 11.56
C GLU A 4 -2.20 5.13 10.86
N SER A 5 -2.10 6.30 10.25
CA SER A 5 -0.85 6.74 9.62
C SER A 5 0.26 6.91 10.65
N VAL A 6 -0.04 7.52 11.80
CA VAL A 6 0.91 7.67 12.89
C VAL A 6 1.29 6.32 13.48
N GLU A 7 0.32 5.45 13.72
CA GLU A 7 0.56 4.13 14.26
C GLU A 7 1.42 3.28 13.31
N THR A 8 1.21 3.42 12.00
CA THR A 8 2.02 2.72 11.00
C THR A 8 3.48 3.17 11.05
N ILE A 9 3.71 4.47 11.18
CA ILE A 9 5.07 5.01 11.30
C ILE A 9 5.77 4.48 12.55
N LEU A 10 5.06 4.49 13.68
CA LEU A 10 5.62 4.00 14.94
C LEU A 10 5.91 2.50 14.86
N ALA A 11 5.02 1.74 14.24
CA ALA A 11 5.22 0.30 14.04
C ALA A 11 6.42 0.03 13.14
N ALA A 12 6.65 0.87 12.13
CA ALA A 12 7.82 0.73 11.25
C ALA A 12 9.11 0.97 12.01
N LYS A 13 9.15 1.95 12.91
CA LYS A 13 10.34 2.21 13.74
C LYS A 13 10.64 1.05 14.66
N ASP A 14 9.60 0.48 15.28
CA ASP A 14 9.77 -0.68 16.15
C ASP A 14 10.24 -1.90 15.37
N ALA A 15 9.69 -2.13 14.18
CA ALA A 15 10.08 -3.23 13.31
C ALA A 15 11.55 -3.12 12.89
N ALA A 16 12.02 -1.90 12.63
CA ALA A 16 13.41 -1.66 12.24
C ALA A 16 14.37 -2.03 13.38
N SER A 17 13.94 -1.85 14.63
CA SER A 17 14.76 -2.19 15.80
C SER A 17 14.68 -3.67 16.16
N SER A 18 13.48 -4.26 16.11
CA SER A 18 13.24 -5.63 16.60
C SER A 18 13.39 -6.71 15.53
N GLY A 19 13.20 -6.33 14.26
CA GLY A 19 13.14 -7.28 13.15
C GLY A 19 11.80 -7.98 13.01
N ASP A 20 10.83 -7.66 13.88
CA ASP A 20 9.48 -8.22 13.81
C ASP A 20 8.53 -7.22 13.16
N CYS A 21 7.99 -7.60 12.01
CA CYS A 21 7.11 -6.73 11.21
C CYS A 21 5.62 -7.00 11.42
N SER A 22 5.24 -7.82 12.39
CA SER A 22 3.83 -8.19 12.62
C SER A 22 2.95 -6.98 12.85
N ASP A 23 3.37 -6.05 13.71
CA ASP A 23 2.60 -4.85 14.02
C ASP A 23 2.55 -3.91 12.83
N LEU A 24 3.64 -3.79 12.07
CA LEU A 24 3.68 -2.97 10.88
C LEU A 24 2.67 -3.48 9.84
N ILE A 25 2.63 -4.79 9.63
CA ILE A 25 1.69 -5.40 8.70
C ILE A 25 0.26 -5.17 9.17
N TYR A 26 0.00 -5.34 10.46
CA TYR A 26 -1.32 -5.11 11.05
C TYR A 26 -1.79 -3.65 10.83
N GLU A 27 -0.93 -2.69 11.17
CA GLU A 27 -1.28 -1.27 11.05
C GLU A 27 -1.43 -0.85 9.58
N THR A 28 -0.61 -1.40 8.69
CA THR A 28 -0.73 -1.14 7.25
C THR A 28 -2.04 -1.69 6.70
N ALA A 29 -2.42 -2.89 7.13
CA ALA A 29 -3.70 -3.48 6.72
C ALA A 29 -4.88 -2.61 7.17
N ASP A 30 -4.81 -2.09 8.40
CA ASP A 30 -5.84 -1.20 8.94
C ASP A 30 -5.94 0.09 8.10
N LEU A 31 -4.80 0.68 7.78
CA LEU A 31 -4.74 1.89 6.96
C LEU A 31 -5.35 1.64 5.56
N TRP A 32 -4.98 0.54 4.94
CA TRP A 32 -5.52 0.18 3.63
C TRP A 32 -7.03 -0.05 3.71
N PHE A 33 -7.49 -0.76 4.74
CA PHE A 33 -8.91 -1.03 4.92
C PHE A 33 -9.72 0.28 5.02
N HIS A 34 -9.28 1.20 5.87
CA HIS A 34 -9.98 2.48 6.04
C HIS A 34 -9.94 3.31 4.76
N SER A 35 -8.82 3.28 4.03
CA SER A 35 -8.72 3.96 2.74
C SER A 35 -9.70 3.39 1.72
N LEU A 36 -9.83 2.06 1.67
CA LEU A 36 -10.78 1.39 0.77
C LEU A 36 -12.22 1.73 1.12
N VAL A 37 -12.53 1.81 2.43
CA VAL A 37 -13.88 2.18 2.88
C VAL A 37 -14.23 3.61 2.42
N MET A 38 -13.28 4.54 2.53
CA MET A 38 -13.50 5.91 2.08
C MET A 38 -13.74 5.97 0.56
N LEU A 39 -12.97 5.23 -0.21
CA LEU A 39 -13.15 5.18 -1.66
C LEU A 39 -14.53 4.62 -2.02
N ALA A 40 -14.92 3.52 -1.39
CA ALA A 40 -16.22 2.90 -1.62
C ALA A 40 -17.37 3.83 -1.27
N ALA A 41 -17.24 4.59 -0.18
CA ALA A 41 -18.26 5.53 0.24
C ALA A 41 -18.50 6.63 -0.79
N LEU A 42 -17.49 6.95 -1.59
CA LEU A 42 -17.58 7.96 -2.65
C LEU A 42 -17.75 7.33 -4.03
N GLY A 43 -18.07 6.06 -4.11
CA GLY A 43 -18.32 5.36 -5.36
C GLY A 43 -17.09 5.08 -6.19
N GLN A 44 -15.90 5.11 -5.57
CA GLN A 44 -14.65 4.86 -6.27
C GLN A 44 -14.18 3.43 -6.07
N HIS A 45 -13.50 2.89 -7.08
CA HIS A 45 -12.94 1.54 -7.04
C HIS A 45 -11.44 1.60 -6.76
N PRO A 46 -10.88 0.61 -6.04
CA PRO A 46 -9.43 0.56 -5.78
C PRO A 46 -8.58 0.62 -7.04
N GLN A 47 -9.09 0.13 -8.17
CA GLN A 47 -8.37 0.19 -9.45
C GLN A 47 -7.99 1.62 -9.83
N ALA A 48 -8.82 2.61 -9.46
CA ALA A 48 -8.50 4.01 -9.74
C ALA A 48 -7.21 4.47 -9.05
N VAL A 49 -6.93 3.94 -7.86
CA VAL A 49 -5.69 4.24 -7.14
C VAL A 49 -4.50 3.59 -7.85
N LEU A 50 -4.66 2.34 -8.28
CA LEU A 50 -3.61 1.62 -9.00
C LEU A 50 -3.29 2.33 -10.32
N ASP A 51 -4.31 2.80 -11.02
CA ASP A 51 -4.14 3.54 -12.28
C ASP A 51 -3.37 4.85 -12.04
N GLU A 52 -3.66 5.53 -10.94
CA GLU A 52 -2.95 6.77 -10.59
C GLU A 52 -1.48 6.51 -10.25
N LEU A 53 -1.21 5.41 -9.53
CA LEU A 53 0.15 5.02 -9.21
C LEU A 53 0.92 4.67 -10.49
N ASP A 54 0.28 3.97 -11.42
CA ASP A 54 0.86 3.66 -12.71
C ASP A 54 1.20 4.93 -13.50
N ARG A 55 0.27 5.90 -13.50
CA ARG A 55 0.49 7.17 -14.18
C ARG A 55 1.68 7.92 -13.61
N ARG A 56 1.82 7.92 -12.28
CA ARG A 56 2.91 8.65 -11.61
C ARG A 56 4.26 7.96 -11.71
N PHE A 57 4.28 6.66 -11.61
CA PHE A 57 5.52 5.90 -11.38
C PHE A 57 5.79 4.83 -12.44
N GLY A 58 4.87 4.60 -13.36
CA GLY A 58 5.03 3.56 -14.38
C GLY A 58 5.02 2.15 -13.81
N LEU A 59 4.34 1.94 -12.69
CA LEU A 59 4.30 0.66 -11.99
C LEU A 59 3.08 -0.17 -12.41
N SER A 60 2.82 -0.28 -13.70
CA SER A 60 1.72 -1.09 -14.17
C SER A 60 2.08 -2.58 -14.09
N GLY A 61 1.08 -3.42 -13.94
CA GLY A 61 1.28 -4.85 -13.98
C GLY A 61 1.86 -5.32 -15.31
N HIS A 62 1.56 -4.59 -16.38
CA HIS A 62 2.06 -4.87 -17.71
C HIS A 62 3.58 -4.66 -17.80
N ASP A 63 4.07 -3.53 -17.31
CA ASP A 63 5.49 -3.21 -17.27
C ASP A 63 6.24 -4.18 -16.37
N GLU A 64 5.67 -4.49 -15.22
CA GLU A 64 6.23 -5.45 -14.29
C GLU A 64 6.36 -6.83 -14.92
N LYS A 65 5.35 -7.24 -15.66
CA LYS A 65 5.36 -8.53 -16.37
C LYS A 65 6.44 -8.57 -17.44
N ALA A 66 6.61 -7.51 -18.20
CA ALA A 66 7.66 -7.40 -19.21
C ALA A 66 9.04 -7.46 -18.57
N ALA A 67 9.24 -6.78 -17.45
CA ALA A 67 10.51 -6.79 -16.73
C ALA A 67 10.87 -8.20 -16.23
N ARG A 68 9.87 -8.93 -15.74
CA ARG A 68 10.08 -10.31 -15.28
C ARG A 68 10.42 -11.25 -16.41
N SER A 69 9.83 -11.04 -17.57
CA SER A 69 10.15 -11.84 -18.77
C SER A 69 11.58 -11.60 -19.21
N ASP A 70 12.05 -10.36 -19.16
CA ASP A 70 13.42 -10.00 -19.53
C ASP A 70 14.43 -10.58 -18.55
N ALA A 71 14.06 -10.76 -17.29
CA ALA A 71 14.93 -11.29 -16.25
C ALA A 71 15.19 -12.80 -16.40
N ASN A 72 14.36 -13.48 -17.13
CA ASN A 72 14.48 -14.92 -17.36
C ASN A 72 15.32 -15.20 -18.61
#